data_d19a02cf128179e1063cf48b7eba9394
#
_entry.id   d19a02cf128179e1063cf48b7eba9394
#
_cell.length_a   1.000
_cell.length_b   1.000
_cell.length_c   1.000
_cell.angle_alpha   90.00
_cell.angle_beta   90.00
_cell.angle_gamma   90.00
#
_symmetry.space_group_name_H-M   'P 1'
#
loop_
_entity.id
_entity.type
_entity.pdbx_description
1 polymer ?
#
loop_
_entity_poly.entity_id
_entity_poly.type
_entity_poly.pdbx_seq_one_letter_code
_entity_poly.pdbx_strand_id
1 'polypeptide(L)'
;MLIVYDHDADTTVPVVERLVPEMPQLRLERNELGRGVLNAIRTGFQVARAPFVLVTMADGCDEPEAIDPMLARARAGADVVAGSRYVKGGGQQGGPLLKRTLSRAAGLSLHRLGRLPIHDATSNFRMYSRRLLDGVTIESTAGFELALELTVKAQRLGMCVDEVPTMWHDRTAGQSRFRMWHWLPHYLHWYWVAFGSRRL
;
A
#
# COMPACT_ATOMS: atom_id res chain seq x y z
N MET A 1 13.96 -4.58 8.15
CA MET A 1 12.50 -4.70 7.94
C MET A 1 11.81 -4.34 9.24
N LEU A 2 10.73 -3.51 9.18
CA LEU A 2 9.93 -3.13 10.35
C LEU A 2 8.64 -3.95 10.37
N ILE A 3 8.35 -4.56 11.50
CA ILE A 3 7.07 -5.23 11.78
C ILE A 3 6.35 -4.36 12.81
N VAL A 4 5.32 -3.65 12.38
CA VAL A 4 4.54 -2.77 13.26
C VAL A 4 3.38 -3.54 13.85
N TYR A 5 3.21 -3.49 15.17
CA TYR A 5 2.17 -4.20 15.90
C TYR A 5 1.36 -3.26 16.80
N ASP A 6 0.11 -3.61 17.08
CA ASP A 6 -0.85 -2.73 17.76
C ASP A 6 -0.85 -2.84 19.30
N HIS A 7 -0.45 -3.99 19.86
CA HIS A 7 -0.46 -4.25 21.30
C HIS A 7 0.44 -5.41 21.70
N ASP A 8 0.91 -5.41 22.92
CA ASP A 8 1.90 -6.39 23.43
C ASP A 8 1.41 -7.84 23.45
N ALA A 9 0.07 -8.06 23.49
CA ALA A 9 -0.54 -9.37 23.37
C ALA A 9 -0.75 -9.81 21.90
N ASP A 10 -0.16 -9.12 20.91
CA ASP A 10 -0.21 -9.55 19.51
C ASP A 10 0.61 -10.82 19.33
N THR A 11 -0.03 -11.85 18.76
CA THR A 11 0.61 -13.15 18.54
C THR A 11 1.78 -13.10 17.55
N THR A 12 1.93 -12.01 16.79
CA THR A 12 3.07 -11.77 15.91
C THR A 12 4.35 -11.48 16.70
N VAL A 13 4.24 -10.80 17.85
CA VAL A 13 5.40 -10.38 18.66
C VAL A 13 6.30 -11.57 19.02
N PRO A 14 5.82 -12.63 19.71
CA PRO A 14 6.69 -13.74 20.10
C PRO A 14 7.22 -14.55 18.91
N VAL A 15 6.58 -14.46 17.73
CA VAL A 15 7.09 -15.10 16.51
C VAL A 15 8.29 -14.32 15.98
N VAL A 16 8.17 -13.00 15.89
CA VAL A 16 9.26 -12.14 15.38
C VAL A 16 10.45 -12.15 16.34
N GLU A 17 10.21 -12.08 17.65
CA GLU A 17 11.29 -12.14 18.66
C GLU A 17 12.16 -13.39 18.51
N ARG A 18 11.56 -14.53 18.19
CA ARG A 18 12.31 -15.78 17.93
C ARG A 18 13.14 -15.73 16.65
N LEU A 19 12.74 -14.91 15.66
CA LEU A 19 13.43 -14.78 14.39
C LEU A 19 14.56 -13.74 14.42
N VAL A 20 14.50 -12.75 15.31
CA VAL A 20 15.49 -11.66 15.40
C VAL A 20 16.93 -12.16 15.53
N PRO A 21 17.26 -13.20 16.34
CA PRO A 21 18.64 -13.73 16.42
C PRO A 21 19.19 -14.23 15.09
N GLU A 22 18.35 -14.79 14.21
CA GLU A 22 18.71 -15.30 12.89
C GLU A 22 18.61 -14.22 11.81
N MET A 23 17.75 -13.22 12.03
CA MET A 23 17.44 -12.13 11.09
C MET A 23 17.58 -10.76 11.78
N PRO A 24 18.81 -10.28 12.05
CA PRO A 24 19.04 -9.03 12.81
C PRO A 24 18.52 -7.77 12.13
N GLN A 25 18.15 -7.85 10.86
CA GLN A 25 17.47 -6.77 10.13
C GLN A 25 15.96 -6.66 10.47
N LEU A 26 15.36 -7.63 11.18
CA LEU A 26 14.00 -7.54 11.69
C LEU A 26 13.95 -6.63 12.91
N ARG A 27 12.95 -5.75 12.95
CA ARG A 27 12.67 -4.88 14.09
C ARG A 27 11.18 -4.88 14.35
N LEU A 28 10.82 -5.06 15.61
CA LEU A 28 9.47 -4.81 16.11
C LEU A 28 9.33 -3.32 16.43
N GLU A 29 8.20 -2.76 16.04
CA GLU A 29 7.84 -1.38 16.35
C GLU A 29 6.41 -1.31 16.87
N ARG A 30 6.22 -0.79 18.07
CA ARG A 30 4.89 -0.63 18.65
C ARG A 30 4.18 0.56 18.03
N ASN A 31 2.93 0.36 17.66
CA ASN A 31 2.07 1.43 17.16
C ASN A 31 1.54 2.29 18.32
N GLU A 32 2.14 3.45 18.52
CA GLU A 32 1.72 4.38 19.57
C GLU A 32 0.62 5.36 19.12
N LEU A 33 0.25 5.36 17.83
CA LEU A 33 -0.78 6.24 17.27
C LEU A 33 -2.21 5.71 17.48
N GLY A 34 -2.35 4.53 18.11
CA GLY A 34 -3.63 3.85 18.29
C GLY A 34 -3.84 2.72 17.28
N ARG A 35 -4.69 1.77 17.63
CA ARG A 35 -4.88 0.53 16.85
C ARG A 35 -5.39 0.79 15.44
N GLY A 36 -4.96 -0.03 14.51
CA GLY A 36 -5.48 -0.10 13.15
C GLY A 36 -4.42 0.11 12.06
N VAL A 37 -4.75 -0.39 10.88
CA VAL A 37 -3.84 -0.43 9.72
C VAL A 37 -3.26 0.92 9.33
N LEU A 38 -4.06 1.99 9.37
CA LEU A 38 -3.59 3.34 9.06
C LEU A 38 -2.48 3.79 10.02
N ASN A 39 -2.74 3.65 11.31
CA ASN A 39 -1.81 4.07 12.34
C ASN A 39 -0.54 3.21 12.34
N ALA A 40 -0.67 1.91 12.07
CA ALA A 40 0.48 1.02 11.89
C ALA A 40 1.35 1.47 10.70
N ILE A 41 0.75 1.79 9.54
CA ILE A 41 1.51 2.28 8.38
C ILE A 41 2.14 3.65 8.69
N ARG A 42 1.41 4.58 9.32
CA ARG A 42 1.94 5.90 9.72
C ARG A 42 3.12 5.77 10.69
N THR A 43 3.04 4.88 11.67
CA THR A 43 4.16 4.55 12.57
C THR A 43 5.35 4.04 11.77
N GLY A 44 5.14 3.11 10.83
CA GLY A 44 6.18 2.63 9.94
C GLY A 44 6.84 3.75 9.13
N PHE A 45 6.06 4.69 8.60
CA PHE A 45 6.59 5.86 7.87
C PHE A 45 7.43 6.80 8.76
N GLN A 46 7.01 7.02 10.01
CA GLN A 46 7.73 7.86 10.97
C GLN A 46 9.07 7.26 11.40
N VAL A 47 9.11 5.94 11.58
CA VAL A 47 10.30 5.24 12.09
C VAL A 47 11.28 4.87 10.98
N ALA A 48 10.80 4.60 9.77
CA ALA A 48 11.65 4.25 8.64
C ALA A 48 12.61 5.40 8.28
N ARG A 49 13.87 5.07 8.01
CA ARG A 49 14.93 6.03 7.65
C ARG A 49 15.45 5.88 6.22
N ALA A 50 15.03 4.82 5.53
CA ALA A 50 15.47 4.54 4.17
C ALA A 50 14.91 5.57 3.16
N PRO A 51 15.58 5.81 2.03
CA PRO A 51 15.11 6.72 0.99
C PRO A 51 13.81 6.25 0.32
N PHE A 52 13.52 4.95 0.40
CA PHE A 52 12.29 4.34 -0.09
C PHE A 52 11.67 3.48 1.01
N VAL A 53 10.36 3.51 1.12
CA VAL A 53 9.58 2.72 2.09
C VAL A 53 8.59 1.85 1.33
N LEU A 54 8.72 0.54 1.45
CA LEU A 54 7.75 -0.42 0.94
C LEU A 54 6.73 -0.75 2.02
N VAL A 55 5.46 -0.65 1.69
CA VAL A 55 4.36 -1.17 2.49
C VAL A 55 3.92 -2.51 1.91
N THR A 56 3.89 -3.53 2.75
CA THR A 56 3.33 -4.86 2.45
C THR A 56 2.54 -5.35 3.66
N MET A 57 1.59 -6.22 3.41
CA MET A 57 0.78 -6.81 4.48
C MET A 57 1.42 -8.13 4.93
N ALA A 58 1.38 -8.39 6.25
CA ALA A 58 1.94 -9.62 6.83
C ALA A 58 0.98 -10.83 6.66
N ASP A 59 0.29 -10.93 5.55
CA ASP A 59 -0.68 -11.99 5.25
C ASP A 59 -0.23 -12.95 4.14
N GLY A 60 0.99 -12.74 3.62
CA GLY A 60 1.58 -13.57 2.58
C GLY A 60 0.89 -13.47 1.22
N CYS A 61 0.07 -12.44 0.99
CA CYS A 61 -0.67 -12.27 -0.25
C CYS A 61 0.15 -11.59 -1.36
N ASP A 62 1.13 -10.78 -1.00
CA ASP A 62 1.97 -10.02 -1.92
C ASP A 62 3.18 -10.86 -2.37
N GLU A 63 3.55 -10.76 -3.63
CA GLU A 63 4.66 -11.50 -4.24
C GLU A 63 6.00 -10.78 -4.00
N PRO A 64 6.94 -11.38 -3.23
CA PRO A 64 8.23 -10.74 -2.91
C PRO A 64 9.10 -10.44 -4.14
N GLU A 65 8.97 -11.21 -5.21
CA GLU A 65 9.73 -11.05 -6.45
C GLU A 65 9.49 -9.71 -7.14
N ALA A 66 8.37 -9.04 -6.83
CA ALA A 66 8.07 -7.70 -7.34
C ALA A 66 8.90 -6.61 -6.63
N ILE A 67 9.53 -6.88 -5.49
CA ILE A 67 10.25 -5.87 -4.69
C ILE A 67 11.44 -5.30 -5.45
N ASP A 68 12.26 -6.12 -6.06
CA ASP A 68 13.44 -5.65 -6.81
C ASP A 68 13.07 -4.80 -8.04
N PRO A 69 12.10 -5.21 -8.89
CA PRO A 69 11.57 -4.33 -9.92
C PRO A 69 11.00 -3.01 -9.39
N MET A 70 10.27 -3.02 -8.26
CA MET A 70 9.77 -1.81 -7.63
C MET A 70 10.92 -0.89 -7.21
N LEU A 71 11.95 -1.43 -6.58
CA LEU A 71 13.12 -0.67 -6.16
C LEU A 71 13.89 -0.09 -7.35
N ALA A 72 13.99 -0.82 -8.45
CA ALA A 72 14.61 -0.34 -9.66
C ALA A 72 13.85 0.89 -10.23
N ARG A 73 12.51 0.86 -10.26
CA ARG A 73 11.68 2.01 -10.67
C ARG A 73 11.83 3.20 -9.72
N ALA A 74 11.84 2.95 -8.42
CA ALA A 74 12.03 4.00 -7.42
C ALA A 74 13.41 4.67 -7.57
N ARG A 75 14.48 3.89 -7.78
CA ARG A 75 15.83 4.42 -8.06
C ARG A 75 15.93 5.18 -9.38
N ALA A 76 15.09 4.84 -10.36
CA ALA A 76 14.97 5.57 -11.62
C ALA A 76 14.18 6.88 -11.49
N GLY A 77 13.69 7.23 -10.29
CA GLY A 77 13.05 8.50 -10.00
C GLY A 77 11.55 8.44 -9.72
N ALA A 78 10.95 7.26 -9.64
CA ALA A 78 9.56 7.15 -9.25
C ALA A 78 9.38 7.43 -7.75
N ASP A 79 8.37 8.24 -7.41
CA ASP A 79 8.00 8.57 -6.03
C ASP A 79 6.98 7.59 -5.44
N VAL A 80 6.16 7.01 -6.32
CA VAL A 80 5.25 5.92 -5.98
C VAL A 80 5.45 4.81 -7.00
N VAL A 81 5.67 3.59 -6.53
CA VAL A 81 5.65 2.39 -7.38
C VAL A 81 4.61 1.43 -6.83
N ALA A 82 3.57 1.16 -7.61
CA ALA A 82 2.52 0.23 -7.24
C ALA A 82 2.82 -1.19 -7.72
N GLY A 83 2.66 -2.19 -6.85
CA GLY A 83 2.48 -3.57 -7.29
C GLY A 83 1.08 -3.73 -7.90
N SER A 84 1.01 -4.01 -9.21
CA SER A 84 -0.22 -3.98 -9.98
C SER A 84 -0.63 -5.37 -10.45
N ARG A 85 -1.85 -5.77 -10.09
CA ARG A 85 -2.48 -7.02 -10.54
C ARG A 85 -3.07 -6.90 -11.95
N TYR A 86 -3.22 -5.69 -12.47
CA TYR A 86 -4.03 -5.39 -13.65
C TYR A 86 -3.24 -4.95 -14.87
N VAL A 87 -1.93 -4.92 -14.79
CA VAL A 87 -1.04 -4.74 -15.94
C VAL A 87 -0.64 -6.10 -16.55
N LYS A 88 -0.08 -6.07 -17.75
CA LYS A 88 0.44 -7.28 -18.41
C LYS A 88 1.52 -7.92 -17.55
N GLY A 89 1.36 -9.19 -17.23
CA GLY A 89 2.25 -9.95 -16.34
C GLY A 89 1.80 -9.99 -14.89
N GLY A 90 0.84 -9.13 -14.48
CA GLY A 90 0.23 -9.18 -13.16
C GLY A 90 -1.02 -10.07 -13.13
N GLY A 91 -1.47 -10.39 -11.94
CA GLY A 91 -2.65 -11.24 -11.78
C GLY A 91 -3.14 -11.37 -10.35
N GLN A 92 -4.20 -12.13 -10.18
CA GLN A 92 -4.78 -12.48 -8.89
C GLN A 92 -5.27 -13.91 -8.89
N GLN A 93 -4.82 -14.70 -7.93
CA GLN A 93 -5.28 -16.05 -7.67
C GLN A 93 -6.16 -16.06 -6.42
N GLY A 94 -7.40 -16.55 -6.57
CA GLY A 94 -8.38 -16.59 -5.50
C GLY A 94 -9.06 -15.25 -5.23
N GLY A 95 -9.74 -15.18 -4.09
CA GLY A 95 -10.51 -14.03 -3.65
C GLY A 95 -11.89 -13.88 -4.30
N PRO A 96 -12.78 -13.07 -3.68
CA PRO A 96 -14.14 -12.89 -4.18
C PRO A 96 -14.17 -12.15 -5.53
N LEU A 97 -14.82 -12.75 -6.52
CA LEU A 97 -14.94 -12.20 -7.89
C LEU A 97 -15.52 -10.77 -7.92
N LEU A 98 -16.51 -10.49 -7.07
CA LEU A 98 -17.11 -9.15 -6.99
C LEU A 98 -16.08 -8.09 -6.57
N LYS A 99 -15.28 -8.37 -5.53
CA LYS A 99 -14.22 -7.45 -5.09
C LYS A 99 -13.19 -7.22 -6.19
N ARG A 100 -12.76 -8.27 -6.87
CA ARG A 100 -11.83 -8.21 -7.99
C ARG A 100 -12.37 -7.35 -9.13
N THR A 101 -13.61 -7.57 -9.54
CA THR A 101 -14.24 -6.81 -10.64
C THR A 101 -14.39 -5.33 -10.29
N LEU A 102 -14.88 -5.01 -9.08
CA LEU A 102 -15.02 -3.62 -8.62
C LEU A 102 -13.66 -2.91 -8.52
N SER A 103 -12.66 -3.58 -7.94
CA SER A 103 -11.30 -3.05 -7.83
C SER A 103 -10.69 -2.76 -9.22
N ARG A 104 -10.83 -3.70 -10.16
CA ARG A 104 -10.35 -3.54 -11.52
C ARG A 104 -11.07 -2.41 -12.27
N ALA A 105 -12.39 -2.33 -12.13
CA ALA A 105 -13.19 -1.27 -12.74
C ALA A 105 -12.81 0.11 -12.19
N ALA A 106 -12.63 0.24 -10.87
CA ALA A 106 -12.18 1.46 -10.23
C ALA A 106 -10.77 1.87 -10.69
N GLY A 107 -9.82 0.93 -10.73
CA GLY A 107 -8.47 1.20 -11.23
C GLY A 107 -8.47 1.66 -12.70
N LEU A 108 -9.19 0.94 -13.56
CA LEU A 108 -9.29 1.26 -14.99
C LEU A 108 -9.94 2.62 -15.26
N SER A 109 -10.98 2.97 -14.51
CA SER A 109 -11.65 4.28 -14.64
C SER A 109 -10.75 5.42 -14.14
N LEU A 110 -10.02 5.24 -13.04
CA LEU A 110 -9.02 6.19 -12.58
C LEU A 110 -7.87 6.36 -13.58
N HIS A 111 -7.42 5.26 -14.18
CA HIS A 111 -6.38 5.31 -15.21
C HIS A 111 -6.84 6.08 -16.46
N ARG A 112 -8.01 5.71 -17.02
CA ARG A 112 -8.47 6.27 -18.30
C ARG A 112 -9.08 7.65 -18.15
N LEU A 113 -9.89 7.89 -17.13
CA LEU A 113 -10.66 9.11 -16.95
C LEU A 113 -9.99 10.07 -15.96
N GLY A 114 -9.47 9.56 -14.85
CA GLY A 114 -8.72 10.33 -13.85
C GLY A 114 -7.25 10.58 -14.24
N ARG A 115 -6.79 9.97 -15.34
CA ARG A 115 -5.40 10.05 -15.82
C ARG A 115 -4.37 9.65 -14.77
N LEU A 116 -4.76 8.78 -13.83
CA LEU A 116 -3.84 8.22 -12.85
C LEU A 116 -2.93 7.21 -13.57
N PRO A 117 -1.59 7.32 -13.48
CA PRO A 117 -0.69 6.51 -14.33
C PRO A 117 -0.50 5.07 -13.81
N ILE A 118 -1.49 4.53 -13.11
CA ILE A 118 -1.53 3.14 -12.62
C ILE A 118 -2.87 2.49 -12.91
N HIS A 119 -2.88 1.16 -13.07
CA HIS A 119 -4.08 0.36 -13.30
C HIS A 119 -4.65 -0.24 -12.00
N ASP A 120 -3.82 -0.39 -10.97
CA ASP A 120 -4.25 -0.92 -9.66
C ASP A 120 -4.21 0.15 -8.57
N ALA A 121 -5.34 0.85 -8.42
CA ALA A 121 -5.49 1.91 -7.45
C ALA A 121 -5.76 1.42 -6.01
N THR A 122 -6.07 0.12 -5.83
CA THR A 122 -6.57 -0.41 -4.56
C THR A 122 -5.58 -1.31 -3.82
N SER A 123 -4.47 -1.69 -4.46
CA SER A 123 -3.40 -2.45 -3.80
C SER A 123 -2.64 -1.56 -2.82
N ASN A 124 -2.39 -2.06 -1.60
CA ASN A 124 -1.52 -1.42 -0.62
C ASN A 124 -0.05 -1.88 -0.75
N PHE A 125 0.24 -2.85 -1.60
CA PHE A 125 1.61 -3.23 -1.92
C PHE A 125 2.25 -2.14 -2.76
N ARG A 126 2.90 -1.18 -2.09
CA ARG A 126 3.44 0.03 -2.72
C ARG A 126 4.74 0.47 -2.08
N MET A 127 5.61 1.00 -2.93
CA MET A 127 6.84 1.67 -2.53
C MET A 127 6.67 3.17 -2.69
N TYR A 128 7.15 3.92 -1.70
CA TYR A 128 7.06 5.38 -1.62
C TYR A 128 8.45 5.98 -1.43
N SER A 129 8.74 7.09 -2.12
CA SER A 129 9.94 7.88 -1.85
C SER A 129 9.81 8.63 -0.52
N ARG A 130 10.93 8.86 0.16
CA ARG A 130 10.97 9.72 1.34
C ARG A 130 10.51 11.14 1.00
N ARG A 131 10.88 11.65 -0.18
CA ARG A 131 10.45 12.95 -0.67
C ARG A 131 8.92 13.11 -0.68
N LEU A 132 8.19 12.10 -1.11
CA LEU A 132 6.73 12.13 -1.07
C LEU A 132 6.22 12.10 0.38
N LEU A 133 6.72 11.18 1.19
CA LEU A 133 6.26 11.00 2.58
C LEU A 133 6.52 12.24 3.45
N ASP A 134 7.62 12.96 3.22
CA ASP A 134 7.95 14.19 3.94
C ASP A 134 7.21 15.42 3.37
N GLY A 135 6.80 15.36 2.10
CA GLY A 135 6.15 16.46 1.39
C GLY A 135 4.64 16.50 1.46
N VAL A 136 3.98 15.46 2.00
CA VAL A 136 2.51 15.39 2.05
C VAL A 136 1.99 15.12 3.45
N THR A 137 0.86 15.75 3.77
CA THR A 137 0.08 15.40 4.97
C THR A 137 -0.87 14.27 4.63
N ILE A 138 -0.93 13.23 5.48
CA ILE A 138 -1.88 12.13 5.35
C ILE A 138 -3.21 12.55 5.95
N GLU A 139 -4.27 12.56 5.14
CA GLU A 139 -5.63 12.95 5.51
C GLU A 139 -6.57 11.74 5.64
N SER A 140 -6.18 10.58 5.14
CA SER A 140 -6.91 9.32 5.33
C SER A 140 -7.18 9.06 6.81
N THR A 141 -8.38 8.60 7.11
CA THR A 141 -8.84 8.35 8.49
C THR A 141 -9.20 6.89 8.76
N ALA A 142 -9.39 6.10 7.73
CA ALA A 142 -9.82 4.71 7.83
C ALA A 142 -8.66 3.72 7.65
N GLY A 143 -7.86 3.81 6.58
CA GLY A 143 -6.60 3.08 6.47
C GLY A 143 -6.28 2.50 5.11
N PHE A 144 -7.14 1.68 4.53
CA PHE A 144 -6.83 1.02 3.26
C PHE A 144 -6.84 1.98 2.06
N GLU A 145 -7.54 3.10 2.14
CA GLU A 145 -7.58 4.17 1.14
C GLU A 145 -6.29 4.99 1.07
N LEU A 146 -5.41 4.88 2.06
CA LEU A 146 -4.14 5.61 2.13
C LEU A 146 -3.29 5.44 0.86
N ALA A 147 -3.27 4.24 0.30
CA ALA A 147 -2.53 3.98 -0.93
C ALA A 147 -3.05 4.80 -2.11
N LEU A 148 -4.37 4.96 -2.23
CA LEU A 148 -4.97 5.80 -3.25
C LEU A 148 -4.70 7.28 -2.96
N GLU A 149 -4.84 7.74 -1.70
CA GLU A 149 -4.52 9.11 -1.29
C GLU A 149 -3.12 9.52 -1.73
N LEU A 150 -2.10 8.75 -1.29
CA LEU A 150 -0.71 9.09 -1.57
C LEU A 150 -0.39 9.09 -3.07
N THR A 151 -1.03 8.18 -3.82
CA THR A 151 -0.87 8.14 -5.28
C THR A 151 -1.50 9.35 -5.97
N VAL A 152 -2.70 9.75 -5.56
CA VAL A 152 -3.38 10.93 -6.08
C VAL A 152 -2.61 12.20 -5.73
N LYS A 153 -2.12 12.32 -4.51
CA LYS A 153 -1.30 13.46 -4.08
C LYS A 153 0.01 13.54 -4.86
N ALA A 154 0.71 12.41 -5.03
CA ALA A 154 1.92 12.36 -5.84
C ALA A 154 1.66 12.84 -7.27
N GLN A 155 0.61 12.33 -7.93
CA GLN A 155 0.24 12.77 -9.28
C GLN A 155 -0.06 14.27 -9.34
N ARG A 156 -0.79 14.82 -8.37
CA ARG A 156 -1.16 16.23 -8.33
C ARG A 156 0.04 17.16 -8.13
N LEU A 157 1.01 16.71 -7.35
CA LEU A 157 2.27 17.41 -7.14
C LEU A 157 3.25 17.28 -8.32
N GLY A 158 2.86 16.57 -9.40
CA GLY A 158 3.74 16.33 -10.54
C GLY A 158 4.87 15.34 -10.25
N MET A 159 4.77 14.58 -9.18
CA MET A 159 5.72 13.52 -8.83
C MET A 159 5.54 12.30 -9.74
N CYS A 160 6.59 11.52 -9.91
CA CYS A 160 6.58 10.34 -10.78
C CYS A 160 5.87 9.17 -10.08
N VAL A 161 4.84 8.65 -10.74
CA VAL A 161 4.09 7.47 -10.30
C VAL A 161 4.22 6.38 -11.36
N ASP A 162 4.60 5.19 -10.95
CA ASP A 162 4.84 4.02 -11.82
C ASP A 162 4.23 2.76 -11.21
N GLU A 163 4.18 1.68 -11.97
CA GLU A 163 3.70 0.37 -11.49
C GLU A 163 4.52 -0.78 -12.08
N VAL A 164 4.58 -1.88 -11.35
CA VAL A 164 5.18 -3.13 -11.80
C VAL A 164 4.16 -4.27 -11.69
N PRO A 165 4.21 -5.29 -12.56
CA PRO A 165 3.34 -6.45 -12.43
C PRO A 165 3.63 -7.20 -11.13
N THR A 166 2.58 -7.67 -10.46
CA THR A 166 2.68 -8.58 -9.32
C THR A 166 1.53 -9.58 -9.34
N MET A 167 1.78 -10.78 -8.83
CA MET A 167 0.74 -11.75 -8.57
C MET A 167 0.27 -11.59 -7.12
N TRP A 168 -1.02 -11.49 -6.94
CA TRP A 168 -1.63 -11.50 -5.62
C TRP A 168 -2.26 -12.88 -5.36
N HIS A 169 -1.90 -13.49 -4.24
CA HIS A 169 -2.44 -14.78 -3.82
C HIS A 169 -3.41 -14.57 -2.67
N ASP A 170 -4.58 -15.23 -2.72
CA ASP A 170 -5.47 -15.16 -1.57
C ASP A 170 -4.84 -15.89 -0.37
N ARG A 171 -5.07 -15.35 0.81
CA ARG A 171 -4.51 -15.90 2.06
C ARG A 171 -4.93 -17.34 2.26
N THR A 172 -4.02 -18.14 2.77
CA THR A 172 -4.27 -19.56 3.08
C THR A 172 -4.85 -19.75 4.49
N ALA A 173 -4.74 -18.73 5.37
CA ALA A 173 -5.23 -18.80 6.74
C ALA A 173 -5.78 -17.43 7.20
N GLY A 174 -6.58 -17.46 8.26
CA GLY A 174 -7.18 -16.25 8.84
C GLY A 174 -8.39 -15.73 8.09
N GLN A 175 -8.95 -14.63 8.58
CA GLN A 175 -10.11 -13.95 7.97
C GLN A 175 -9.77 -12.52 7.56
N SER A 176 -10.31 -12.10 6.42
CA SER A 176 -10.16 -10.72 5.96
C SER A 176 -10.93 -9.76 6.89
N ARG A 177 -10.22 -8.80 7.48
CA ARG A 177 -10.83 -7.69 8.22
C ARG A 177 -11.35 -6.58 7.30
N PHE A 178 -11.13 -6.70 5.99
CA PHE A 178 -11.59 -5.73 5.00
C PHE A 178 -13.11 -5.83 4.80
N ARG A 179 -13.85 -4.86 5.31
CA ARG A 179 -15.31 -4.73 5.19
C ARG A 179 -15.64 -3.72 4.08
N MET A 180 -15.86 -4.19 2.86
CA MET A 180 -15.99 -3.39 1.64
C MET A 180 -16.93 -2.17 1.82
N TRP A 181 -18.12 -2.37 2.35
CA TRP A 181 -19.11 -1.29 2.51
C TRP A 181 -18.68 -0.21 3.52
N HIS A 182 -17.89 -0.60 4.53
CA HIS A 182 -17.34 0.35 5.49
C HIS A 182 -16.24 1.22 4.87
N TRP A 183 -15.44 0.65 3.99
CA TRP A 183 -14.30 1.35 3.36
C TRP A 183 -14.66 2.15 2.13
N LEU A 184 -15.78 1.80 1.46
CA LEU A 184 -16.18 2.39 0.18
C LEU A 184 -16.28 3.93 0.22
N PRO A 185 -16.91 4.60 1.22
CA PRO A 185 -16.98 6.06 1.26
C PRO A 185 -15.59 6.74 1.26
N HIS A 186 -14.63 6.17 2.00
CA HIS A 186 -13.27 6.70 2.09
C HIS A 186 -12.52 6.57 0.75
N TYR A 187 -12.69 5.44 0.05
CA TYR A 187 -12.17 5.28 -1.30
C TYR A 187 -12.82 6.24 -2.29
N LEU A 188 -14.14 6.44 -2.21
CA LEU A 188 -14.87 7.35 -3.09
C LEU A 188 -14.42 8.80 -2.91
N HIS A 189 -14.07 9.22 -1.70
CA HIS A 189 -13.51 10.55 -1.50
C HIS A 189 -12.25 10.74 -2.37
N TRP A 190 -11.24 9.89 -2.22
CA TRP A 190 -9.99 9.99 -3.00
C TRP A 190 -10.18 9.69 -4.48
N TYR A 191 -11.14 8.83 -4.82
CA TYR A 191 -11.57 8.59 -6.19
C TYR A 191 -12.01 9.90 -6.86
N TRP A 192 -12.93 10.66 -6.23
CA TRP A 192 -13.38 11.94 -6.78
C TRP A 192 -12.29 13.01 -6.77
N VAL A 193 -11.47 13.05 -5.73
CA VAL A 193 -10.29 13.92 -5.69
C VAL A 193 -9.39 13.69 -6.89
N ALA A 194 -9.22 12.46 -7.37
CA ALA A 194 -8.40 12.16 -8.54
C ALA A 194 -8.85 12.86 -9.84
N PHE A 195 -10.15 13.17 -9.97
CA PHE A 195 -10.71 13.88 -11.14
C PHE A 195 -10.63 15.40 -11.04
N GLY A 196 -10.34 15.95 -9.87
CA GLY A 196 -10.24 17.40 -9.68
C GLY A 196 -9.03 18.02 -10.37
N SER A 197 -8.96 19.38 -10.39
CA SER A 197 -7.81 20.11 -10.95
C SER A 197 -6.51 19.75 -10.21
N ARG A 198 -5.35 19.82 -10.92
CA ARG A 198 -4.03 19.44 -10.41
C ARG A 198 -3.46 20.34 -9.29
N ARG A 199 -4.24 21.26 -8.71
CA ARG A 199 -3.79 22.10 -7.59
C ARG A 199 -4.35 21.52 -6.28
N LEU A 200 -3.48 21.10 -5.40
CA LEU A 200 -3.72 20.95 -3.96
C LEU A 200 -3.39 22.28 -3.30
#